data_72aac78099facf7df2669a2808c45ea8
#
_entry.id   72aac78099facf7df2669a2808c45ea8
#
_cell.length_a   1.000
_cell.length_b   1.000
_cell.length_c   1.000
_cell.angle_alpha   90.00
_cell.angle_beta   90.00
_cell.angle_gamma   90.00
#
_symmetry.space_group_name_H-M   'P 1'
#
loop_
_entity.id
_entity.type
_entity.pdbx_description
1 polymer ?
#
loop_
_entity_poly.entity_id
_entity_poly.type
_entity_poly.pdbx_seq_one_letter_code
_entity_poly.pdbx_strand_id
1 'polypeptide(L)'
;RLWQRVETLSRYTLPDQPWTRRAFSPLFLXARDWLRGEFEAAGLTTRLDAGGNLIGXRAGRNAXRQPIATGSHCDTVMSGGRFDGIIGVLAGIEVAHTMREHGIELEHPFEVIDFLSEEPSDYGISCVGSRALSGQLSADMLAARNADGXTLAQGIARIGGDPTALTQPLRGPDGTAAFVELHIEQGPVLESRXLPIGVVTNIVGIRRVLITVEGQPXHAGTTPMDIRRDALVGAARIIDAASRQASAASGNP
;
A
#
# COMPACT_ATOMS: atom_id res chain seq x y z
N ARG A 1 19.11 -10.90 10.82
CA ARG A 1 18.82 -11.09 9.39
C ARG A 1 17.68 -10.20 8.93
N LEU A 2 16.54 -10.16 9.63
CA LEU A 2 15.43 -9.29 9.22
C LEU A 2 15.86 -7.84 9.13
N TRP A 3 16.58 -7.35 10.15
CA TRP A 3 17.01 -5.96 10.15
C TRP A 3 17.95 -5.64 8.97
N GLN A 4 18.82 -6.59 8.61
CA GLN A 4 19.69 -6.40 7.47
C GLN A 4 18.89 -6.23 6.17
N ARG A 5 17.81 -7.02 6.02
CA ARG A 5 16.93 -6.87 4.86
C ARG A 5 16.24 -5.52 4.86
N VAL A 6 15.79 -5.06 6.04
CA VAL A 6 15.18 -3.73 6.15
C VAL A 6 16.18 -2.66 5.70
N GLU A 7 17.41 -2.74 6.19
CA GLU A 7 18.43 -1.74 5.83
C GLU A 7 18.70 -1.77 4.33
N THR A 8 18.82 -2.96 3.74
CA THR A 8 19.14 -3.07 2.32
C THR A 8 17.99 -2.53 1.46
N LEU A 9 16.76 -2.93 1.76
CA LEU A 9 15.63 -2.46 0.96
C LEU A 9 15.48 -0.95 1.08
N SER A 10 15.76 -0.39 2.26
CA SER A 10 15.66 1.05 2.46
C SER A 10 16.62 1.84 1.58
N ARG A 11 17.71 1.23 1.13
CA ARG A 11 18.65 1.94 0.26
C ARG A 11 18.12 2.17 -1.14
N TYR A 12 17.09 1.43 -1.54
CA TYR A 12 16.40 1.65 -2.81
C TYR A 12 15.45 2.82 -2.65
N THR A 13 15.99 4.02 -2.67
CA THR A 13 15.22 5.25 -2.49
C THR A 13 15.85 6.36 -3.31
N LEU A 14 15.04 7.34 -3.72
CA LEU A 14 15.60 8.55 -4.31
C LEU A 14 16.52 9.22 -3.27
N PRO A 15 17.76 9.53 -3.62
CA PRO A 15 18.71 10.02 -2.61
C PRO A 15 18.32 11.37 -2.01
N ASP A 16 17.69 12.24 -2.80
CA ASP A 16 17.35 13.58 -2.33
C ASP A 16 15.96 13.64 -1.71
N GLN A 17 15.23 12.55 -1.73
CA GLN A 17 13.85 12.53 -1.27
C GLN A 17 13.52 11.18 -0.63
N PRO A 18 14.21 10.82 0.47
CA PRO A 18 13.90 9.56 1.14
C PRO A 18 12.54 9.67 1.84
N TRP A 19 11.78 8.67 1.97
CA TRP A 19 12.03 7.34 1.38
C TRP A 19 11.07 7.23 0.23
N THR A 20 11.60 7.17 -0.98
CA THR A 20 10.76 7.23 -2.18
C THR A 20 11.14 6.11 -3.12
N ARG A 21 10.17 5.24 -3.38
CA ARG A 21 10.30 4.11 -4.30
C ARG A 21 8.93 3.88 -4.92
N ARG A 22 8.61 4.73 -5.88
CA ARG A 22 7.27 4.73 -6.47
C ARG A 22 7.04 3.48 -7.30
N ALA A 23 5.86 2.90 -7.19
CA ALA A 23 5.52 1.74 -8.01
C ALA A 23 5.69 2.07 -9.49
N PHE A 24 6.11 1.11 -10.26
CA PHE A 24 6.37 1.18 -11.70
C PHE A 24 7.66 1.93 -12.06
N SER A 25 8.33 2.57 -11.12
CA SER A 25 9.57 3.30 -11.41
C SER A 25 10.72 2.32 -11.64
N PRO A 26 11.78 2.77 -12.33
CA PRO A 26 12.98 1.92 -12.44
C PRO A 26 13.55 1.52 -11.08
N LEU A 27 13.51 2.41 -10.11
CA LEU A 27 13.98 2.12 -8.75
C LEU A 27 13.17 1.01 -8.11
N PHE A 28 11.87 1.04 -8.28
CA PHE A 28 10.99 -0.02 -7.77
C PHE A 28 11.36 -1.37 -8.40
N LEU A 29 11.60 -1.38 -9.69
CA LEU A 29 11.99 -2.62 -10.38
C LEU A 29 13.31 -3.16 -9.88
N UNK A 30 14.09 -2.35 -9.52
CA UNK A 30 15.29 -2.75 -8.97
C UNK A 30 15.17 -3.33 -7.67
N ALA A 31 14.42 -2.68 -6.89
CA ALA A 31 14.17 -3.24 -5.57
C ALA A 31 13.48 -4.59 -5.67
N ARG A 32 12.55 -4.72 -6.58
CA ARG A 32 11.84 -5.98 -6.80
C ARG A 32 12.78 -7.11 -7.21
N ASP A 33 13.78 -6.83 -8.03
CA ASP A 33 14.76 -7.85 -8.39
C ASP A 33 15.53 -8.33 -7.16
N TRP A 34 15.96 -7.40 -6.30
CA TRP A 34 16.61 -7.78 -5.06
C TRP A 34 15.67 -8.61 -4.18
N LEU A 35 14.44 -8.16 -4.09
CA LEU A 35 13.43 -8.83 -3.25
C LEU A 35 13.20 -10.27 -3.72
N ARG A 36 13.12 -10.46 -5.04
CA ARG A 36 12.99 -11.81 -5.60
C ARG A 36 14.14 -12.72 -5.13
N GLY A 37 15.35 -12.18 -5.15
CA GLY A 37 16.51 -12.95 -4.66
C GLY A 37 16.39 -13.33 -3.20
N GLU A 38 15.84 -12.42 -2.39
CA GLU A 38 15.66 -12.72 -0.96
C GLU A 38 14.54 -13.74 -0.74
N PHE A 39 13.48 -13.68 -1.54
CA PHE A 39 12.47 -14.74 -1.52
C PHE A 39 13.11 -16.10 -1.79
N GLU A 40 13.93 -16.17 -2.83
CA GLU A 40 14.57 -17.44 -3.21
C GLU A 40 15.56 -17.90 -2.15
N ALA A 41 16.31 -16.98 -1.53
CA ALA A 41 17.22 -17.33 -0.45
C ALA A 41 16.49 -17.93 0.75
N ALA A 42 15.24 -17.56 0.95
CA ALA A 42 14.41 -18.09 2.02
C ALA A 42 13.73 -19.41 1.66
N GLY A 43 13.96 -19.90 0.43
CA GLY A 43 13.40 -21.17 -0.02
C GLY A 43 12.08 -21.04 -0.75
N LEU A 44 11.69 -19.83 -1.12
CA LEU A 44 10.43 -19.62 -1.83
C LEU A 44 10.66 -19.69 -3.34
N THR A 45 9.71 -20.28 -4.04
CA THR A 45 9.67 -20.27 -5.51
C THR A 45 8.86 -19.04 -5.93
N THR A 46 9.41 -18.21 -6.82
CA THR A 46 8.82 -16.93 -7.13
C THR A 46 8.10 -16.94 -8.47
N ARG A 47 7.05 -16.14 -8.55
CA ARG A 47 6.35 -15.86 -9.80
C ARG A 47 5.74 -14.47 -9.74
N LEU A 48 5.49 -13.92 -10.91
CA LEU A 48 4.73 -12.69 -11.03
C LEU A 48 3.33 -13.07 -11.52
N ASP A 49 2.29 -12.64 -10.81
CA ASP A 49 0.95 -12.96 -11.29
C ASP A 49 0.50 -11.95 -12.36
N ALA A 50 -0.66 -12.19 -12.94
CA ALA A 50 -1.15 -11.30 -14.00
C ALA A 50 -1.37 -9.88 -13.53
N GLY A 51 -1.65 -9.69 -12.24
CA GLY A 51 -1.84 -8.36 -11.68
C GLY A 51 -0.55 -7.63 -11.34
N GLY A 52 0.59 -8.29 -11.53
CA GLY A 52 1.87 -7.68 -11.21
C GLY A 52 2.35 -7.91 -9.79
N ASN A 53 1.68 -8.77 -9.02
CA ASN A 53 2.15 -9.10 -7.68
C ASN A 53 3.32 -10.07 -7.75
N LEU A 54 4.32 -9.86 -6.90
CA LEU A 54 5.41 -10.82 -6.76
C LEU A 54 5.06 -11.78 -5.64
N ILE A 55 4.97 -13.08 -5.96
CA ILE A 55 4.50 -14.11 -5.02
C ILE A 55 5.59 -15.17 -4.88
N GLY A 56 5.89 -15.46 -3.65
CA GLY A 56 6.75 -16.57 -3.35
C GLY A 56 5.95 -17.69 -2.70
N UNK A 57 6.10 -18.92 -3.01
CA UNK A 57 5.42 -20.02 -2.55
C UNK A 57 6.33 -20.97 -1.89
N ARG A 58 5.89 -21.51 -0.93
CA ARG A 58 6.53 -22.64 -0.26
C ARG A 58 5.53 -23.77 -0.20
N ALA A 59 5.91 -24.94 -0.68
CA ALA A 59 4.96 -26.07 -0.72
C ALA A 59 4.58 -26.50 0.70
N GLY A 60 3.32 -26.93 0.85
CA GLY A 60 2.88 -27.59 2.07
C GLY A 60 2.86 -29.10 1.86
N ARG A 61 2.51 -29.83 2.94
CA ARG A 61 2.41 -31.27 2.85
C ARG A 61 1.24 -31.71 1.97
N ASN A 62 0.21 -30.87 1.83
CA ASN A 62 -0.99 -31.19 1.06
C ASN A 62 -1.22 -30.07 0.04
N ALA A 63 -0.87 -30.35 -1.20
CA ALA A 63 -1.01 -29.37 -2.27
C ALA A 63 -2.45 -28.95 -2.61
N UNK A 64 -3.18 -29.54 -2.12
CA UNK A 64 -4.50 -29.31 -2.32
C UNK A 64 -5.11 -28.38 -1.42
N ARG A 65 -4.49 -28.11 -0.48
CA ARG A 65 -4.93 -27.11 0.49
C ARG A 65 -4.66 -25.72 -0.05
N GLN A 66 -5.58 -24.79 0.25
CA GLN A 66 -5.35 -23.40 -0.13
C GLN A 66 -4.23 -22.80 0.70
N PRO A 67 -3.48 -21.85 0.14
CA PRO A 67 -2.34 -21.31 0.88
C PRO A 67 -2.73 -20.47 2.08
N ILE A 68 -1.88 -20.50 3.09
CA ILE A 68 -1.82 -19.48 4.12
C ILE A 68 -0.86 -18.42 3.58
N ALA A 69 -1.29 -17.17 3.55
CA ALA A 69 -0.53 -16.12 2.91
C ALA A 69 -0.24 -14.97 3.86
N THR A 70 0.87 -14.31 3.62
CA THR A 70 1.20 -13.06 4.28
C THR A 70 1.82 -12.14 3.22
N GLY A 71 1.99 -10.89 3.58
CA GLY A 71 2.62 -9.96 2.67
C GLY A 71 2.21 -8.54 2.96
N SER A 72 2.71 -7.64 2.15
CA SER A 72 2.39 -6.22 2.17
C SER A 72 2.92 -5.64 0.86
N HIS A 73 3.58 -4.47 0.92
CA HIS A 73 4.04 -3.82 -0.30
C HIS A 73 5.43 -3.24 -0.10
N CYS A 74 6.18 -3.11 -1.19
CA CYS A 74 7.49 -2.46 -1.11
C CYS A 74 7.51 -1.09 -1.78
N ASP A 75 6.45 -0.72 -2.49
CA ASP A 75 6.36 0.63 -3.06
C ASP A 75 6.02 1.64 -1.98
N THR A 76 6.30 2.91 -2.27
CA THR A 76 6.07 4.01 -1.33
C THR A 76 5.36 5.16 -2.03
N VAL A 77 4.79 6.06 -1.22
CA VAL A 77 4.45 7.40 -1.70
C VAL A 77 5.73 8.24 -1.80
N MET A 78 5.61 9.44 -2.34
CA MET A 78 6.72 10.39 -2.30
C MET A 78 7.05 10.72 -0.84
N SER A 79 8.34 10.68 -0.51
CA SER A 79 8.82 10.98 0.84
C SER A 79 8.04 10.20 1.90
N GLY A 80 7.92 8.91 1.68
CA GLY A 80 7.16 8.04 2.56
C GLY A 80 7.92 7.62 3.81
N GLY A 81 7.35 6.71 4.56
CA GLY A 81 7.98 6.15 5.73
C GLY A 81 8.95 5.03 5.37
N ARG A 82 10.05 4.96 6.12
CA ARG A 82 11.09 3.96 5.84
C ARG A 82 10.57 2.53 5.94
N PHE A 83 9.68 2.27 6.89
CA PHE A 83 9.24 0.92 7.21
C PHE A 83 7.87 0.58 6.64
N ASP A 84 7.22 1.59 6.02
CA ASP A 84 5.86 1.45 5.55
C ASP A 84 5.78 0.39 4.45
N GLY A 85 4.99 -0.64 4.72
CA GLY A 85 4.81 -1.78 3.83
C GLY A 85 5.93 -2.79 3.87
N ILE A 86 7.17 -2.32 3.83
CA ILE A 86 8.30 -3.27 3.68
C ILE A 86 8.41 -4.22 4.86
N ILE A 87 8.03 -3.77 6.05
CA ILE A 87 8.18 -4.65 7.22
C ILE A 87 7.30 -5.90 7.07
N GLY A 88 6.13 -5.76 6.46
CA GLY A 88 5.26 -6.93 6.27
C GLY A 88 5.80 -7.91 5.24
N VAL A 89 6.36 -7.39 4.14
CA VAL A 89 6.96 -8.27 3.13
C VAL A 89 8.17 -8.99 3.72
N LEU A 90 9.05 -8.23 4.37
CA LEU A 90 10.30 -8.80 4.88
C LEU A 90 10.06 -9.74 6.05
N ALA A 91 9.04 -9.46 6.88
CA ALA A 91 8.66 -10.39 7.94
C ALA A 91 8.17 -11.71 7.36
N GLY A 92 7.40 -11.66 6.26
CA GLY A 92 6.98 -12.90 5.59
C GLY A 92 8.17 -13.72 5.11
N ILE A 93 9.16 -13.05 4.52
CA ILE A 93 10.39 -13.73 4.10
C ILE A 93 11.09 -14.36 5.32
N GLU A 94 11.15 -13.62 6.42
CA GLU A 94 11.81 -14.13 7.63
C GLU A 94 11.08 -15.35 8.17
N VAL A 95 9.76 -15.37 8.14
CA VAL A 95 8.99 -16.52 8.58
C VAL A 95 9.32 -17.73 7.70
N ALA A 96 9.32 -17.58 6.39
CA ALA A 96 9.65 -18.68 5.48
C ALA A 96 11.07 -19.18 5.73
N HIS A 97 12.02 -18.27 5.88
CA HIS A 97 13.41 -18.60 6.10
C HIS A 97 13.58 -19.39 7.41
N THR A 98 12.90 -18.95 8.46
CA THR A 98 12.95 -19.59 9.78
C THR A 98 12.32 -20.96 9.73
N MET A 99 11.18 -21.10 9.04
CA MET A 99 10.56 -22.41 8.89
C MET A 99 11.51 -23.41 8.21
N ARG A 100 12.18 -22.94 7.15
CA ARG A 100 13.13 -23.81 6.44
C ARG A 100 14.29 -24.23 7.36
N GLU A 101 14.84 -23.26 8.09
CA GLU A 101 15.97 -23.54 8.98
C GLU A 101 15.64 -24.55 10.07
N HIS A 102 14.39 -24.57 10.53
CA HIS A 102 13.96 -25.43 11.63
C HIS A 102 13.19 -26.66 11.16
N GLY A 103 13.12 -26.89 9.85
CA GLY A 103 12.40 -28.03 9.30
C GLY A 103 10.92 -28.04 9.59
N ILE A 104 10.30 -26.86 9.75
CA ILE A 104 8.89 -26.75 10.03
C ILE A 104 8.12 -26.85 8.72
N GLU A 105 7.19 -27.81 8.65
CA GLU A 105 6.34 -27.96 7.47
C GLU A 105 4.88 -27.75 7.86
N LEU A 106 4.17 -27.00 7.03
CA LEU A 106 2.73 -26.79 7.22
C LEU A 106 1.96 -27.74 6.32
N GLU A 107 0.72 -28.02 6.69
CA GLU A 107 -0.18 -28.72 5.79
C GLU A 107 -0.47 -27.90 4.54
N HIS A 108 -0.66 -26.60 4.73
CA HIS A 108 -0.98 -25.67 3.65
C HIS A 108 0.29 -25.16 2.98
N PRO A 109 0.24 -24.87 1.69
CA PRO A 109 1.28 -24.03 1.10
C PRO A 109 1.33 -22.68 1.84
N PHE A 110 2.49 -22.07 1.83
CA PHE A 110 2.71 -20.77 2.46
C PHE A 110 3.15 -19.78 1.37
N GLU A 111 2.51 -18.62 1.34
CA GLU A 111 2.83 -17.59 0.36
C GLU A 111 3.24 -16.31 1.02
N VAL A 112 4.24 -15.65 0.42
CA VAL A 112 4.59 -14.27 0.76
C VAL A 112 4.35 -13.45 -0.49
N ILE A 113 3.60 -12.35 -0.35
CA ILE A 113 3.16 -11.54 -1.48
C ILE A 113 3.68 -10.11 -1.31
N ASP A 114 4.33 -9.60 -2.35
CA ASP A 114 4.59 -8.17 -2.48
C ASP A 114 3.54 -7.64 -3.45
N PHE A 115 2.51 -7.00 -2.91
CA PHE A 115 1.40 -6.49 -3.71
C PHE A 115 1.85 -5.32 -4.55
N LEU A 116 1.48 -5.31 -5.83
CA LEU A 116 1.82 -4.21 -6.72
C LEU A 116 1.08 -2.95 -6.33
N SER A 117 1.83 -1.86 -6.16
CA SER A 117 1.25 -0.50 -6.08
C SER A 117 0.12 -0.43 -5.06
N GLU A 118 0.45 -0.74 -3.81
CA GLU A 118 -0.51 -0.54 -2.73
C GLU A 118 -0.77 0.96 -2.58
N GLU A 119 0.31 1.75 -2.62
CA GLU A 119 0.19 3.20 -2.59
C GLU A 119 -0.16 3.72 -3.98
N PRO A 120 -0.82 4.88 -4.05
CA PRO A 120 -1.07 5.47 -5.36
C PRO A 120 0.23 5.78 -6.09
N SER A 121 0.28 5.42 -7.35
CA SER A 121 1.42 5.71 -8.23
C SER A 121 1.10 6.92 -9.10
N ASP A 122 1.91 7.11 -10.14
CA ASP A 122 1.66 8.17 -11.10
C ASP A 122 0.37 7.96 -11.89
N TYR A 123 -0.19 6.75 -11.85
CA TYR A 123 -1.51 6.50 -12.44
C TYR A 123 -2.66 6.88 -11.50
N GLY A 124 -2.37 7.15 -10.22
CA GLY A 124 -3.36 7.63 -9.27
C GLY A 124 -4.28 6.58 -8.68
N ILE A 125 -3.98 5.30 -8.85
CA ILE A 125 -4.82 4.20 -8.36
C ILE A 125 -4.04 3.46 -7.27
N SER A 126 -4.68 3.27 -6.12
CA SER A 126 -4.09 2.53 -5.01
C SER A 126 -4.52 1.07 -5.05
N CYS A 127 -3.82 0.24 -4.28
CA CYS A 127 -4.18 -1.16 -4.04
C CYS A 127 -4.33 -1.96 -5.34
N VAL A 128 -3.48 -1.66 -6.32
CA VAL A 128 -3.61 -2.26 -7.65
C VAL A 128 -3.54 -3.78 -7.58
N GLY A 129 -2.53 -4.29 -6.89
CA GLY A 129 -2.32 -5.73 -6.85
C GLY A 129 -3.42 -6.50 -6.15
N SER A 130 -3.88 -5.99 -5.01
CA SER A 130 -4.95 -6.67 -4.28
C SER A 130 -6.29 -6.53 -4.99
N ARG A 131 -6.54 -5.40 -5.66
CA ARG A 131 -7.74 -5.27 -6.49
C ARG A 131 -7.72 -6.28 -7.63
N ALA A 132 -6.55 -6.51 -8.23
CA ALA A 132 -6.45 -7.52 -9.30
C ALA A 132 -6.76 -8.92 -8.77
N LEU A 133 -6.23 -9.25 -7.59
CA LEU A 133 -6.51 -10.56 -6.99
C LEU A 133 -8.00 -10.75 -6.76
N SER A 134 -8.68 -9.72 -6.28
CA SER A 134 -10.07 -9.85 -5.84
C SER A 134 -11.09 -9.49 -6.92
N GLY A 135 -10.64 -9.08 -8.10
CA GLY A 135 -11.55 -8.69 -9.18
C GLY A 135 -12.12 -7.29 -9.04
N GLN A 136 -11.46 -6.43 -8.26
CA GLN A 136 -11.91 -5.07 -8.00
C GLN A 136 -11.17 -4.02 -8.82
N LEU A 137 -10.32 -4.45 -9.75
CA LEU A 137 -9.60 -3.52 -10.61
C LEU A 137 -10.44 -3.27 -11.86
N SER A 138 -11.17 -2.18 -11.86
CA SER A 138 -12.18 -1.91 -12.89
C SER A 138 -11.54 -1.48 -14.21
N ALA A 139 -12.34 -1.52 -15.28
CA ALA A 139 -11.89 -1.03 -16.57
C ALA A 139 -11.50 0.45 -16.51
N ASP A 140 -12.24 1.25 -15.76
CA ASP A 140 -11.91 2.66 -15.59
C ASP A 140 -10.56 2.84 -14.89
N MET A 141 -10.29 2.03 -13.87
CA MET A 141 -8.99 2.08 -13.21
C MET A 141 -7.86 1.68 -14.15
N LEU A 142 -8.06 0.62 -14.92
CA LEU A 142 -7.05 0.18 -15.88
C LEU A 142 -6.78 1.22 -16.96
N ALA A 143 -7.76 2.06 -17.27
CA ALA A 143 -7.63 3.13 -18.26
C ALA A 143 -7.06 4.42 -17.68
N ALA A 144 -6.85 4.50 -16.38
CA ALA A 144 -6.29 5.71 -15.76
C ALA A 144 -4.90 5.98 -16.32
N ARG A 145 -4.61 7.26 -16.57
CA ARG A 145 -3.38 7.65 -17.26
C ARG A 145 -2.44 8.41 -16.36
N ASN A 146 -1.14 8.21 -16.57
CA ASN A 146 -0.15 9.05 -15.95
C ASN A 146 0.08 10.31 -16.80
N ALA A 147 1.02 11.15 -16.35
CA ALA A 147 1.29 12.42 -17.05
C ALA A 147 1.77 12.23 -18.49
N ASP A 148 2.40 11.09 -18.78
CA ASP A 148 2.88 10.78 -20.14
C ASP A 148 1.80 10.14 -21.02
N GLY A 149 0.60 9.97 -20.49
CA GLY A 149 -0.50 9.35 -21.21
C GLY A 149 -0.50 7.83 -21.28
N UNK A 150 0.36 7.00 -20.58
CA UNK A 150 0.38 5.64 -20.47
C UNK A 150 -0.64 5.19 -19.55
N THR A 151 -1.42 4.24 -19.86
CA THR A 151 -2.44 3.76 -18.96
C THR A 151 -1.88 2.84 -17.90
N LEU A 152 -2.65 2.65 -16.82
CA LEU A 152 -2.28 1.67 -15.80
C LEU A 152 -2.13 0.27 -16.42
N ALA A 153 -3.03 -0.10 -17.34
CA ALA A 153 -2.92 -1.40 -18.01
C ALA A 153 -1.58 -1.52 -18.71
N GLN A 154 -1.16 -0.48 -19.42
CA GLN A 154 0.16 -0.50 -20.07
C GLN A 154 1.29 -0.61 -19.05
N GLY A 155 1.17 0.04 -17.91
CA GLY A 155 2.16 -0.08 -16.84
C GLY A 155 2.27 -1.48 -16.30
N ILE A 156 1.12 -2.14 -16.07
CA ILE A 156 1.11 -3.51 -15.59
C ILE A 156 1.77 -4.44 -16.62
N ALA A 157 1.44 -4.27 -17.91
CA ALA A 157 2.05 -5.08 -18.95
C ALA A 157 3.56 -4.86 -19.02
N ARG A 158 3.99 -3.61 -18.88
CA ARG A 158 5.42 -3.27 -18.98
C ARG A 158 6.24 -3.95 -17.90
N ILE A 159 5.67 -4.11 -16.70
CA ILE A 159 6.41 -4.76 -15.63
C ILE A 159 6.22 -6.28 -15.58
N GLY A 160 5.53 -6.84 -16.57
CA GLY A 160 5.42 -8.29 -16.72
C GLY A 160 4.07 -8.90 -16.37
N GLY A 161 3.08 -8.08 -16.02
CA GLY A 161 1.73 -8.57 -15.78
C GLY A 161 0.96 -8.78 -17.08
N ASP A 162 -0.30 -9.12 -16.96
CA ASP A 162 -1.16 -9.40 -18.11
C ASP A 162 -2.53 -8.77 -17.90
N PRO A 163 -2.71 -7.51 -18.32
CA PRO A 163 -4.00 -6.84 -18.09
C PRO A 163 -5.19 -7.55 -18.70
N THR A 164 -5.00 -8.34 -19.76
CA THR A 164 -6.12 -9.03 -20.38
C THR A 164 -6.70 -10.12 -19.47
N ALA A 165 -5.93 -10.58 -18.49
CA ALA A 165 -6.40 -11.59 -17.54
C ALA A 165 -7.14 -10.97 -16.35
N LEU A 166 -7.26 -9.65 -16.26
CA LEU A 166 -7.78 -8.96 -15.08
C LEU A 166 -9.27 -8.65 -15.16
N THR A 167 -9.98 -9.22 -16.13
CA THR A 167 -11.43 -9.09 -16.23
C THR A 167 -12.17 -9.94 -15.20
N GLN A 168 -11.45 -10.87 -14.58
CA GLN A 168 -11.98 -11.74 -13.55
C GLN A 168 -11.05 -11.72 -12.35
N PRO A 169 -11.51 -12.04 -11.14
CA PRO A 169 -10.58 -12.15 -10.03
C PRO A 169 -9.51 -13.19 -10.32
N LEU A 170 -8.27 -12.86 -10.02
CA LEU A 170 -7.18 -13.83 -10.13
C LEU A 170 -7.30 -14.90 -9.04
N ARG A 171 -7.96 -14.58 -7.96
CA ARG A 171 -8.14 -15.49 -6.84
C ARG A 171 -9.53 -15.28 -6.28
N GLY A 172 -10.31 -16.36 -6.24
CA GLY A 172 -11.66 -16.29 -5.72
C GLY A 172 -11.70 -16.26 -4.20
N PRO A 173 -12.91 -16.17 -3.64
CA PRO A 173 -13.02 -16.03 -2.18
C PRO A 173 -12.49 -17.23 -1.41
N ASP A 174 -12.42 -18.40 -2.03
CA ASP A 174 -11.88 -19.58 -1.37
C ASP A 174 -10.44 -19.87 -1.79
N GLY A 175 -9.79 -18.92 -2.43
CA GLY A 175 -8.45 -19.15 -2.98
C GLY A 175 -7.32 -19.00 -1.98
N THR A 176 -7.61 -18.54 -0.77
CA THR A 176 -6.62 -18.38 0.31
C THR A 176 -7.26 -18.89 1.59
N ALA A 177 -6.55 -19.76 2.31
CA ALA A 177 -7.07 -20.30 3.56
C ALA A 177 -7.10 -19.26 4.67
N ALA A 178 -6.05 -18.43 4.73
CA ALA A 178 -5.95 -17.35 5.71
C ALA A 178 -4.93 -16.36 5.21
N PHE A 179 -5.11 -15.10 5.58
CA PHE A 179 -4.15 -14.05 5.27
C PHE A 179 -3.85 -13.26 6.54
N VAL A 180 -2.57 -13.06 6.82
CA VAL A 180 -2.12 -12.26 7.96
C VAL A 180 -1.11 -11.24 7.44
N GLU A 181 -1.27 -9.98 7.79
CA GLU A 181 -0.34 -8.95 7.38
C GLU A 181 0.21 -8.23 8.61
N LEU A 182 1.53 -8.18 8.71
CA LEU A 182 2.19 -7.33 9.69
C LEU A 182 2.40 -5.96 9.06
N HIS A 183 2.01 -4.92 9.78
CA HIS A 183 2.16 -3.57 9.26
C HIS A 183 2.48 -2.62 10.41
N ILE A 184 3.22 -1.54 10.13
CA ILE A 184 3.40 -0.51 11.14
C ILE A 184 2.04 0.12 11.45
N GLU A 185 1.91 0.65 12.66
CA GLU A 185 0.62 1.25 13.06
C GLU A 185 0.31 2.53 12.27
N GLN A 186 1.33 3.26 11.89
CA GLN A 186 1.20 4.59 11.28
C GLN A 186 0.45 5.55 12.20
N GLY A 187 0.63 5.36 13.48
CA GLY A 187 0.02 6.21 14.50
C GLY A 187 0.73 6.00 15.83
N PRO A 188 0.38 6.76 16.86
CA PRO A 188 1.14 6.76 18.10
C PRO A 188 0.53 5.92 19.23
N VAL A 189 -0.57 5.22 18.99
CA VAL A 189 -1.34 4.65 20.10
C VAL A 189 -0.58 3.51 20.78
N LEU A 190 -0.09 2.55 19.98
CA LEU A 190 0.64 1.41 20.55
C LEU A 190 1.91 1.90 21.26
N GLU A 191 2.62 2.81 20.63
CA GLU A 191 3.83 3.36 21.22
C GLU A 191 3.52 4.05 22.57
N SER A 192 2.46 4.83 22.60
CA SER A 192 2.09 5.55 23.81
C SER A 192 1.67 4.63 24.95
N ARG A 193 1.31 3.39 24.61
CA ARG A 193 0.89 2.41 25.60
C ARG A 193 1.94 1.33 25.87
N UNK A 194 3.01 1.42 24.95
CA UNK A 194 4.04 0.53 25.18
C UNK A 194 3.74 -0.86 24.82
N LEU A 195 2.93 -0.85 23.84
CA LEU A 195 2.54 -2.16 23.35
C LEU A 195 3.27 -2.47 22.04
N PRO A 196 3.90 -3.64 21.93
CA PRO A 196 4.63 -3.96 20.70
C PRO A 196 3.74 -4.38 19.55
N ILE A 197 2.55 -4.93 19.80
CA ILE A 197 1.65 -5.49 18.79
C ILE A 197 0.22 -5.10 19.15
N GLY A 198 -0.57 -4.79 18.12
CA GLY A 198 -2.00 -4.64 18.27
C GLY A 198 -2.70 -5.41 17.17
N VAL A 199 -3.87 -5.95 17.47
CA VAL A 199 -4.69 -6.63 16.47
C VAL A 199 -5.68 -5.62 15.90
N VAL A 200 -5.64 -5.44 14.58
CA VAL A 200 -6.51 -4.47 13.91
C VAL A 200 -7.95 -4.99 13.97
N THR A 201 -8.86 -4.16 14.48
CA THR A 201 -10.28 -4.50 14.53
C THR A 201 -11.09 -3.73 13.50
N ASN A 202 -10.59 -2.58 13.03
CA ASN A 202 -11.31 -1.70 12.11
C ASN A 202 -10.32 -0.98 11.23
N ILE A 203 -10.77 -0.66 10.02
CA ILE A 203 -10.01 0.21 9.11
C ILE A 203 -10.90 1.39 8.76
N VAL A 204 -10.35 2.60 8.92
CA VAL A 204 -11.13 3.81 8.68
C VAL A 204 -11.39 3.99 7.19
N GLY A 205 -12.50 4.63 6.88
CA GLY A 205 -12.77 5.07 5.51
C GLY A 205 -12.21 6.47 5.30
N ILE A 206 -12.02 6.83 4.04
CA ILE A 206 -11.50 8.14 3.66
C ILE A 206 -12.48 8.79 2.70
N ARG A 207 -12.79 10.05 2.96
CA ARG A 207 -13.54 10.86 2.01
C ARG A 207 -12.78 12.18 1.81
N ARG A 208 -12.54 12.52 0.57
CA ARG A 208 -11.88 13.77 0.22
C ARG A 208 -12.90 14.74 -0.35
N VAL A 209 -12.84 15.97 0.14
CA VAL A 209 -13.77 17.02 -0.30
C VAL A 209 -12.93 18.25 -0.65
N LEU A 210 -13.13 18.78 -1.84
CA LEU A 210 -12.51 20.04 -2.23
C LEU A 210 -13.53 21.16 -2.05
N ILE A 211 -13.17 22.16 -1.27
CA ILE A 211 -14.06 23.30 -1.00
C ILE A 211 -13.39 24.56 -1.52
N THR A 212 -14.08 25.27 -2.39
CA THR A 212 -13.61 26.56 -2.89
C THR A 212 -14.45 27.65 -2.24
N VAL A 213 -13.78 28.62 -1.62
CA VAL A 213 -14.44 29.75 -0.98
C VAL A 213 -14.10 31.00 -1.77
N GLU A 214 -15.12 31.64 -2.33
CA GLU A 214 -14.94 32.81 -3.16
C GLU A 214 -15.34 34.07 -2.39
N GLY A 215 -14.47 35.07 -2.41
CA GLY A 215 -14.71 36.35 -1.76
C GLY A 215 -14.51 37.49 -2.72
N GLN A 216 -14.39 38.70 -2.16
CA GLN A 216 -14.17 39.90 -2.94
C GLN A 216 -13.08 40.72 -2.26
N PRO A 217 -12.02 40.99 -2.97
CA PRO A 217 -10.99 41.86 -2.39
C PRO A 217 -11.51 43.26 -2.17
N UNK A 218 -10.98 43.73 -1.05
CA UNK A 218 -11.44 45.04 -0.77
C UNK A 218 -10.33 45.73 -0.01
N HIS A 219 -10.46 47.04 -0.06
CA HIS A 219 -9.50 47.86 0.71
C HIS A 219 -9.82 47.76 2.20
N ALA A 220 -8.87 47.44 3.01
CA ALA A 220 -9.08 47.14 4.42
C ALA A 220 -9.61 48.34 5.20
N GLY A 221 -9.15 49.53 4.87
CA GLY A 221 -9.53 50.71 5.60
C GLY A 221 -10.84 51.39 5.18
N THR A 222 -11.37 51.06 4.01
CA THR A 222 -12.55 51.71 3.50
C THR A 222 -13.74 50.79 3.26
N THR A 223 -13.58 49.49 3.50
CA THR A 223 -14.69 48.55 3.29
C THR A 223 -15.34 48.23 4.65
N PRO A 224 -16.56 48.64 4.89
CA PRO A 224 -17.22 48.30 6.15
C PRO A 224 -17.34 46.82 6.37
N MET A 225 -17.29 46.40 7.63
CA MET A 225 -17.27 44.99 8.00
C MET A 225 -18.53 44.26 7.53
N ASP A 226 -19.67 44.96 7.54
CA ASP A 226 -20.95 44.31 7.26
C ASP A 226 -21.16 43.99 5.79
N ILE A 227 -20.34 44.54 4.90
CA ILE A 227 -20.44 44.22 3.47
C ILE A 227 -19.25 43.45 2.95
N ARG A 228 -18.32 43.03 3.83
CA ARG A 228 -17.17 42.26 3.40
C ARG A 228 -17.56 40.84 3.00
N ARG A 229 -16.90 40.38 1.97
CA ARG A 229 -16.99 38.98 1.52
C ARG A 229 -15.57 38.42 1.58
N ASP A 230 -15.15 38.03 2.80
CA ASP A 230 -13.79 37.63 3.09
C ASP A 230 -13.67 36.10 2.99
N ALA A 231 -13.00 35.64 1.93
CA ALA A 231 -12.86 34.19 1.68
C ALA A 231 -12.07 33.51 2.79
N LEU A 232 -11.05 34.19 3.33
CA LEU A 232 -10.24 33.58 4.37
C LEU A 232 -11.03 33.40 5.65
N VAL A 233 -11.84 34.39 6.03
CA VAL A 233 -12.70 34.25 7.21
C VAL A 233 -13.72 33.12 7.00
N GLY A 234 -14.29 33.02 5.80
CA GLY A 234 -15.19 31.91 5.50
C GLY A 234 -14.50 30.57 5.61
N ALA A 235 -13.32 30.46 5.04
CA ALA A 235 -12.54 29.21 5.12
C ALA A 235 -12.19 28.87 6.57
N ALA A 236 -11.80 29.89 7.36
CA ALA A 236 -11.45 29.64 8.77
C ALA A 236 -12.63 29.08 9.57
N ARG A 237 -13.83 29.59 9.27
CA ARG A 237 -15.03 29.06 9.95
C ARG A 237 -15.30 27.61 9.55
N ILE A 238 -15.10 27.26 8.28
CA ILE A 238 -15.28 25.87 7.85
C ILE A 238 -14.27 24.97 8.53
N ILE A 239 -13.00 25.38 8.58
CA ILE A 239 -11.93 24.61 9.22
C ILE A 239 -12.26 24.38 10.70
N ASP A 240 -12.62 25.43 11.39
CA ASP A 240 -12.92 25.33 12.81
C ASP A 240 -14.14 24.43 13.06
N ALA A 241 -15.18 24.58 12.25
CA ALA A 241 -16.37 23.73 12.39
C ALA A 241 -16.05 22.27 12.14
N ALA A 242 -15.25 21.98 11.13
CA ALA A 242 -14.87 20.61 10.82
C ALA A 242 -14.09 19.98 11.98
N SER A 243 -13.14 20.74 12.55
CA SER A 243 -12.35 20.26 13.68
C SER A 243 -13.23 19.98 14.91
N ARG A 244 -14.12 20.90 15.21
CA ARG A 244 -15.00 20.72 16.38
C ARG A 244 -15.95 19.54 16.19
N GLN A 245 -16.50 19.37 14.99
CA GLN A 245 -17.41 18.25 14.74
C GLN A 245 -16.68 16.92 14.79
N ALA A 246 -15.46 16.86 14.24
CA ALA A 246 -14.69 15.64 14.29
C ALA A 246 -14.37 15.27 15.74
N SER A 247 -13.99 16.26 16.55
CA SER A 247 -13.66 16.01 17.96
C SER A 247 -14.86 15.52 18.76
N ALA A 248 -16.06 15.95 18.38
CA ALA A 248 -17.29 15.58 19.09
C ALA A 248 -17.87 14.24 18.62
N ALA A 249 -17.41 13.73 17.48
CA ALA A 249 -17.95 12.48 16.94
C ALA A 249 -17.50 11.30 17.80
N SER A 250 -18.34 10.28 17.88
CA SER A 250 -17.96 9.03 18.54
C SER A 250 -17.14 8.18 17.58
N GLY A 251 -16.36 7.27 18.14
CA GLY A 251 -15.58 6.35 17.35
C GLY A 251 -14.36 6.97 16.69
N ASN A 252 -13.59 7.69 17.47
CA ASN A 252 -12.32 8.24 16.98
C ASN A 252 -11.43 7.13 16.43
N PRO A 253 -10.70 7.40 15.33
CA PRO A 253 -9.67 6.47 14.89
C PRO A 253 -8.54 6.37 15.90
#